data_85f5dd94739df49cb9021693d9674b9c
#
_entry.id   85f5dd94739df49cb9021693d9674b9c
#
_cell.length_a   1.000
_cell.length_b   1.000
_cell.length_c   1.000
_cell.angle_alpha   90.00
_cell.angle_beta   90.00
_cell.angle_gamma   90.00
#
_symmetry.space_group_name_H-M   'P 1'
#
loop_
_entity.id
_entity.type
_entity.pdbx_description
1 polymer ?
#
loop_
_entity_poly.entity_id
_entity_poly.type
_entity_poly.pdbx_seq_one_letter_code
_entity_poly.pdbx_strand_id
1 'polypeptide(L)'
;VISIVGAILILIFTEPIVKIFAIGFKGEALSITVKFTKIMIFGILFIGLTNIFRAFLNIKGEFIIPGLTGIPFNIIIILSIILSYKTTPIALAIGTLIAMGSECLFQIPFAFKHGYKYIPKINFNDDNLKKIIWLTGPVFIGIAVNQVNAMVDRTLASTLVEGSIAALNYANRLNGFVLGLFITSISSVIYPMLSKLSIDKNLKEFKNSVLVSVNTIILIIIPISIGAIVFAKPIVSLLFERGAFDSKATQMTSTALAFYSIGMIGFGLRDILGKVFYSLKDTKTPMVNGAIAMILNIFLNIILIRYMGHAGLAFATSISSIACIVLLFISLNNKIGYFGQDKIIKTLVKSLISAIIMGLLALACYHLMISILGIGFITKGISLGISVLIGVIVYGALIMFLKVEEVNVITKMIKKIK
;
A
#
# COMPACT_ATOMS: atom_id res chain seq x y z
N VAL A 1 -2.56 -13.45 26.53
CA VAL A 1 -2.05 -12.67 27.67
C VAL A 1 -1.54 -11.31 27.20
N ILE A 2 -0.55 -11.23 26.31
CA ILE A 2 0.05 -9.96 25.84
C ILE A 2 -1.01 -9.01 25.29
N SER A 3 -1.94 -9.49 24.46
CA SER A 3 -3.04 -8.68 23.89
C SER A 3 -3.98 -8.14 24.97
N ILE A 4 -4.25 -8.93 26.03
CA ILE A 4 -5.10 -8.50 27.15
C ILE A 4 -4.40 -7.41 27.95
N VAL A 5 -3.13 -7.63 28.31
CA VAL A 5 -2.34 -6.64 29.04
C VAL A 5 -2.20 -5.35 28.25
N GLY A 6 -1.91 -5.47 26.94
CA GLY A 6 -1.85 -4.32 26.05
C GLY A 6 -3.18 -3.56 25.94
N ALA A 7 -4.30 -4.27 25.83
CA ALA A 7 -5.62 -3.64 25.80
C ALA A 7 -5.92 -2.90 27.10
N ILE A 8 -5.62 -3.49 28.28
CA ILE A 8 -5.83 -2.84 29.59
C ILE A 8 -4.97 -1.58 29.72
N LEU A 9 -3.68 -1.67 29.35
CA LEU A 9 -2.79 -0.50 29.39
C LEU A 9 -3.31 0.64 28.50
N ILE A 10 -3.72 0.32 27.27
CA ILE A 10 -4.25 1.34 26.36
C ILE A 10 -5.58 1.88 26.87
N LEU A 11 -6.45 1.08 27.50
CA LEU A 11 -7.68 1.57 28.13
C LEU A 11 -7.41 2.59 29.23
N ILE A 12 -6.42 2.32 30.09
CA ILE A 12 -6.03 3.22 31.19
C ILE A 12 -5.44 4.52 30.63
N PHE A 13 -4.57 4.42 29.63
CA PHE A 13 -3.86 5.55 29.05
C PHE A 13 -4.47 6.05 27.74
N THR A 14 -5.76 5.76 27.44
CA THR A 14 -6.38 6.10 26.16
C THR A 14 -6.26 7.59 25.84
N GLU A 15 -6.59 8.47 26.77
CA GLU A 15 -6.58 9.91 26.51
C GLU A 15 -5.18 10.48 26.27
N PRO A 16 -4.16 10.19 27.11
CA PRO A 16 -2.78 10.54 26.81
C PRO A 16 -2.29 10.01 25.44
N ILE A 17 -2.60 8.76 25.14
CA ILE A 17 -2.21 8.14 23.87
C ILE A 17 -2.85 8.88 22.68
N VAL A 18 -4.16 9.14 22.74
CA VAL A 18 -4.86 9.86 21.67
C VAL A 18 -4.30 11.27 21.52
N LYS A 19 -4.00 11.98 22.61
CA LYS A 19 -3.38 13.31 22.56
C LYS A 19 -1.99 13.31 21.91
N ILE A 20 -1.22 12.24 22.06
CA ILE A 20 0.09 12.10 21.41
C ILE A 20 -0.07 11.85 19.89
N PHE A 21 -1.00 10.98 19.50
CA PHE A 21 -1.16 10.58 18.10
C PHE A 21 -2.10 11.47 17.27
N ALA A 22 -2.90 12.30 17.92
CA ALA A 22 -3.81 13.25 17.30
C ALA A 22 -3.69 14.64 17.96
N ILE A 23 -2.48 15.20 17.94
CA ILE A 23 -2.12 16.46 18.61
C ILE A 23 -3.04 17.61 18.17
N GLY A 24 -3.51 17.60 16.94
CA GLY A 24 -4.42 18.62 16.40
C GLY A 24 -5.86 18.49 16.85
N PHE A 25 -6.27 17.36 17.44
CA PHE A 25 -7.66 17.14 17.84
C PHE A 25 -7.96 17.81 19.18
N LYS A 26 -9.03 18.61 19.20
CA LYS A 26 -9.53 19.32 20.40
C LYS A 26 -11.05 19.16 20.50
N GLY A 27 -11.60 19.45 21.69
CA GLY A 27 -13.05 19.48 21.90
C GLY A 27 -13.75 18.16 21.54
N GLU A 28 -14.76 18.24 20.70
CA GLU A 28 -15.59 17.11 20.30
C GLU A 28 -14.82 16.03 19.54
N ALA A 29 -13.95 16.42 18.62
CA ALA A 29 -13.12 15.48 17.84
C ALA A 29 -12.23 14.60 18.76
N LEU A 30 -11.61 15.20 19.77
CA LEU A 30 -10.83 14.47 20.76
C LEU A 30 -11.71 13.51 21.57
N SER A 31 -12.87 13.98 22.06
CA SER A 31 -13.80 13.17 22.84
C SER A 31 -14.31 11.95 22.07
N ILE A 32 -14.71 12.13 20.82
CA ILE A 32 -15.17 11.04 19.93
C ILE A 32 -14.03 10.06 19.69
N THR A 33 -12.81 10.54 19.41
CA THR A 33 -11.65 9.68 19.16
C THR A 33 -11.30 8.84 20.36
N VAL A 34 -11.33 9.42 21.58
CA VAL A 34 -11.12 8.69 22.83
C VAL A 34 -12.19 7.62 23.03
N LYS A 35 -13.47 7.94 22.81
CA LYS A 35 -14.58 6.96 22.91
C LYS A 35 -14.40 5.82 21.92
N PHE A 36 -14.09 6.12 20.66
CA PHE A 36 -13.85 5.11 19.63
C PHE A 36 -12.67 4.21 19.99
N THR A 37 -11.58 4.79 20.45
CA THR A 37 -10.38 4.02 20.85
C THR A 37 -10.71 3.07 21.99
N LYS A 38 -11.46 3.52 23.01
CA LYS A 38 -11.88 2.67 24.14
C LYS A 38 -12.76 1.49 23.70
N ILE A 39 -13.57 1.64 22.68
CA ILE A 39 -14.39 0.55 22.15
C ILE A 39 -13.54 -0.37 21.28
N MET A 40 -12.79 0.21 20.34
CA MET A 40 -12.09 -0.56 19.31
C MET A 40 -10.86 -1.30 19.83
N ILE A 41 -10.32 -0.92 21.00
CA ILE A 41 -9.14 -1.58 21.58
C ILE A 41 -9.38 -3.07 21.86
N PHE A 42 -10.61 -3.46 22.17
CA PHE A 42 -10.97 -4.88 22.35
C PHE A 42 -10.80 -5.68 21.06
N GLY A 43 -10.79 -5.03 19.90
CA GLY A 43 -10.51 -5.66 18.62
C GLY A 43 -9.14 -6.32 18.52
N ILE A 44 -8.17 -5.87 19.31
CA ILE A 44 -6.82 -6.48 19.36
C ILE A 44 -6.87 -7.95 19.78
N LEU A 45 -7.83 -8.32 20.62
CA LEU A 45 -8.04 -9.70 21.05
C LEU A 45 -8.54 -10.57 19.88
N PHE A 46 -9.53 -10.06 19.16
CA PHE A 46 -10.08 -10.76 18.01
C PHE A 46 -9.05 -10.88 16.87
N ILE A 47 -8.28 -9.81 16.58
CA ILE A 47 -7.21 -9.84 15.58
C ILE A 47 -6.15 -10.89 15.95
N GLY A 48 -5.75 -10.96 17.23
CA GLY A 48 -4.80 -11.94 17.70
C GLY A 48 -5.28 -13.39 17.48
N LEU A 49 -6.52 -13.67 17.87
CA LEU A 49 -7.14 -15.00 17.70
C LEU A 49 -7.34 -15.35 16.20
N THR A 50 -7.84 -14.40 15.42
CA THR A 50 -8.02 -14.55 13.95
C THR A 50 -6.71 -14.96 13.28
N ASN A 51 -5.59 -14.32 13.64
CA ASN A 51 -4.29 -14.66 13.05
C ASN A 51 -3.78 -16.04 13.50
N ILE A 52 -4.06 -16.47 14.73
CA ILE A 52 -3.72 -17.82 15.21
C ILE A 52 -4.50 -18.86 14.41
N PHE A 53 -5.82 -18.71 14.27
CA PHE A 53 -6.64 -19.66 13.50
C PHE A 53 -6.26 -19.65 12.01
N ARG A 54 -5.99 -18.48 11.43
CA ARG A 54 -5.51 -18.35 10.05
C ARG A 54 -4.20 -19.12 9.82
N ALA A 55 -3.22 -18.93 10.72
CA ALA A 55 -1.95 -19.64 10.64
C ALA A 55 -2.14 -21.15 10.78
N PHE A 56 -2.97 -21.61 11.71
CA PHE A 56 -3.29 -23.03 11.90
C PHE A 56 -3.94 -23.64 10.66
N LEU A 57 -4.97 -23.00 10.11
CA LEU A 57 -5.67 -23.48 8.91
C LEU A 57 -4.73 -23.53 7.70
N ASN A 58 -3.89 -22.52 7.52
CA ASN A 58 -2.89 -22.51 6.44
C ASN A 58 -1.89 -23.67 6.56
N ILE A 59 -1.45 -24.03 7.78
CA ILE A 59 -0.57 -25.19 8.02
C ILE A 59 -1.29 -26.50 7.68
N LYS A 60 -2.61 -26.55 7.85
CA LYS A 60 -3.45 -27.70 7.46
C LYS A 60 -3.79 -27.74 5.96
N GLY A 61 -3.32 -26.77 5.17
CA GLY A 61 -3.60 -26.68 3.74
C GLY A 61 -4.94 -26.01 3.38
N GLU A 62 -5.66 -25.50 4.39
CA GLU A 62 -6.92 -24.79 4.21
C GLU A 62 -6.67 -23.29 4.00
N PHE A 63 -6.62 -22.87 2.73
CA PHE A 63 -6.41 -21.46 2.37
C PHE A 63 -7.71 -20.72 2.07
N ILE A 64 -8.77 -21.46 1.71
CA ILE A 64 -10.06 -20.88 1.29
C ILE A 64 -10.73 -20.20 2.48
N ILE A 65 -10.81 -20.87 3.62
CA ILE A 65 -11.51 -20.35 4.80
C ILE A 65 -10.87 -19.04 5.32
N PRO A 66 -9.54 -18.98 5.54
CA PRO A 66 -8.87 -17.72 5.84
C PRO A 66 -9.07 -16.62 4.79
N GLY A 67 -9.18 -17.00 3.51
CA GLY A 67 -9.46 -16.04 2.43
C GLY A 67 -10.87 -15.45 2.45
N LEU A 68 -11.85 -16.22 2.93
CA LEU A 68 -13.26 -15.80 3.00
C LEU A 68 -13.62 -14.97 4.23
N THR A 69 -12.74 -14.82 5.21
CA THR A 69 -13.00 -14.05 6.45
C THR A 69 -13.41 -12.60 6.19
N GLY A 70 -12.94 -12.01 5.09
CA GLY A 70 -13.32 -10.67 4.69
C GLY A 70 -14.82 -10.51 4.35
N ILE A 71 -15.54 -11.59 4.03
CA ILE A 71 -16.97 -11.52 3.67
C ILE A 71 -17.81 -11.12 4.90
N PRO A 72 -17.83 -11.88 6.01
CA PRO A 72 -18.61 -11.49 7.19
C PRO A 72 -18.16 -10.14 7.75
N PHE A 73 -16.84 -9.86 7.74
CA PHE A 73 -16.31 -8.56 8.14
C PHE A 73 -16.94 -7.41 7.35
N ASN A 74 -16.89 -7.47 6.02
CA ASN A 74 -17.41 -6.38 5.17
C ASN A 74 -18.93 -6.24 5.26
N ILE A 75 -19.69 -7.34 5.37
CA ILE A 75 -21.15 -7.29 5.55
C ILE A 75 -21.46 -6.51 6.83
N ILE A 76 -20.82 -6.83 7.96
CA ILE A 76 -21.06 -6.16 9.24
C ILE A 76 -20.63 -4.68 9.18
N ILE A 77 -19.51 -4.35 8.53
CA ILE A 77 -19.09 -2.97 8.35
C ILE A 77 -20.12 -2.17 7.55
N ILE A 78 -20.63 -2.73 6.44
CA ILE A 78 -21.67 -2.06 5.61
C ILE A 78 -22.93 -1.80 6.43
N LEU A 79 -23.41 -2.81 7.17
CA LEU A 79 -24.56 -2.66 8.05
C LEU A 79 -24.31 -1.61 9.14
N SER A 80 -23.10 -1.58 9.71
CA SER A 80 -22.72 -0.62 10.75
C SER A 80 -22.64 0.80 10.23
N ILE A 81 -22.21 1.02 8.99
CA ILE A 81 -22.24 2.34 8.33
C ILE A 81 -23.68 2.81 8.17
N ILE A 82 -24.57 1.95 7.68
CA ILE A 82 -26.00 2.28 7.50
C ILE A 82 -26.65 2.60 8.86
N LEU A 83 -26.33 1.82 9.89
CA LEU A 83 -26.85 2.03 11.23
C LEU A 83 -26.31 3.33 11.85
N SER A 84 -25.03 3.59 11.68
CA SER A 84 -24.36 4.79 12.18
C SER A 84 -24.96 6.07 11.57
N TYR A 85 -25.34 6.04 10.28
CA TYR A 85 -26.01 7.15 9.63
C TYR A 85 -27.38 7.47 10.24
N LYS A 86 -28.11 6.43 10.70
CA LYS A 86 -29.45 6.57 11.30
C LYS A 86 -29.42 6.84 12.80
N THR A 87 -28.30 6.59 13.48
CA THR A 87 -28.22 6.68 14.96
C THR A 87 -27.09 7.61 15.41
N THR A 88 -25.93 7.04 15.76
CA THR A 88 -24.77 7.77 16.26
C THR A 88 -23.49 7.23 15.65
N PRO A 89 -22.44 8.04 15.50
CA PRO A 89 -21.13 7.57 15.03
C PRO A 89 -20.54 6.42 15.87
N ILE A 90 -20.94 6.29 17.14
CA ILE A 90 -20.49 5.22 18.04
C ILE A 90 -20.92 3.84 17.50
N ALA A 91 -22.07 3.74 16.82
CA ALA A 91 -22.52 2.49 16.21
C ALA A 91 -21.48 1.93 15.21
N LEU A 92 -20.74 2.80 14.51
CA LEU A 92 -19.66 2.38 13.61
C LEU A 92 -18.49 1.76 14.38
N ALA A 93 -18.10 2.31 15.53
CA ALA A 93 -17.01 1.75 16.35
C ALA A 93 -17.41 0.38 16.93
N ILE A 94 -18.64 0.25 17.45
CA ILE A 94 -19.18 -1.03 17.93
C ILE A 94 -19.26 -2.04 16.80
N GLY A 95 -19.82 -1.63 15.66
CA GLY A 95 -19.93 -2.49 14.48
C GLY A 95 -18.58 -2.96 13.95
N THR A 96 -17.56 -2.09 13.98
CA THR A 96 -16.19 -2.48 13.61
C THR A 96 -15.64 -3.53 14.57
N LEU A 97 -15.90 -3.40 15.88
CA LEU A 97 -15.52 -4.41 16.88
C LEU A 97 -16.23 -5.75 16.61
N ILE A 98 -17.52 -5.73 16.32
CA ILE A 98 -18.30 -6.94 15.96
C ILE A 98 -17.78 -7.54 14.66
N ALA A 99 -17.42 -6.73 13.66
CA ALA A 99 -16.84 -7.20 12.42
C ALA A 99 -15.50 -7.93 12.64
N MET A 100 -14.61 -7.39 13.49
CA MET A 100 -13.38 -8.08 13.90
C MET A 100 -13.67 -9.39 14.63
N GLY A 101 -14.69 -9.42 15.49
CA GLY A 101 -15.16 -10.64 16.15
C GLY A 101 -15.67 -11.68 15.15
N SER A 102 -16.39 -11.26 14.10
CA SER A 102 -16.93 -12.16 13.10
C SER A 102 -15.85 -12.89 12.28
N GLU A 103 -14.72 -12.25 11.98
CA GLU A 103 -13.58 -12.92 11.34
C GLU A 103 -13.04 -14.07 12.20
N CYS A 104 -12.96 -13.84 13.50
CA CYS A 104 -12.54 -14.87 14.47
C CYS A 104 -13.57 -16.00 14.55
N LEU A 105 -14.84 -15.65 14.76
CA LEU A 105 -15.93 -16.61 14.91
C LEU A 105 -16.11 -17.48 13.65
N PHE A 106 -15.95 -16.90 12.48
CA PHE A 106 -16.05 -17.62 11.21
C PHE A 106 -15.02 -18.73 11.06
N GLN A 107 -13.80 -18.55 11.58
CA GLN A 107 -12.73 -19.55 11.48
C GLN A 107 -12.82 -20.66 12.54
N ILE A 108 -13.45 -20.42 13.67
CA ILE A 108 -13.50 -21.34 14.81
C ILE A 108 -14.02 -22.73 14.42
N PRO A 109 -15.20 -22.90 13.77
CA PRO A 109 -15.73 -24.24 13.44
C PRO A 109 -14.77 -25.04 12.57
N PHE A 110 -14.13 -24.37 11.61
CA PHE A 110 -13.20 -25.01 10.68
C PHE A 110 -11.88 -25.38 11.37
N ALA A 111 -11.38 -24.56 12.26
CA ALA A 111 -10.18 -24.88 13.03
C ALA A 111 -10.40 -26.12 13.91
N PHE A 112 -11.52 -26.19 14.62
CA PHE A 112 -11.87 -27.37 15.43
C PHE A 112 -12.08 -28.63 14.55
N LYS A 113 -12.73 -28.50 13.39
CA LYS A 113 -12.89 -29.62 12.43
C LYS A 113 -11.54 -30.19 11.98
N HIS A 114 -10.52 -29.35 11.84
CA HIS A 114 -9.17 -29.76 11.45
C HIS A 114 -8.28 -30.16 12.64
N GLY A 115 -8.89 -30.37 13.82
CA GLY A 115 -8.21 -30.93 14.99
C GLY A 115 -7.50 -29.89 15.86
N TYR A 116 -7.89 -28.62 15.77
CA TYR A 116 -7.43 -27.62 16.74
C TYR A 116 -7.92 -27.99 18.13
N LYS A 117 -6.99 -28.05 19.10
CA LYS A 117 -7.31 -28.27 20.51
C LYS A 117 -6.77 -27.14 21.33
N TYR A 118 -7.65 -26.44 22.03
CA TYR A 118 -7.25 -25.41 22.97
C TYR A 118 -6.85 -26.05 24.30
N ILE A 119 -5.59 -25.84 24.69
CA ILE A 119 -5.06 -26.28 25.99
C ILE A 119 -4.72 -25.02 26.78
N PRO A 120 -5.42 -24.69 27.85
CA PRO A 120 -5.19 -23.48 28.65
C PRO A 120 -3.94 -23.66 29.53
N LYS A 121 -2.76 -23.68 28.93
CA LYS A 121 -1.48 -23.79 29.61
C LYS A 121 -0.61 -22.59 29.26
N ILE A 122 -0.11 -21.89 30.27
CA ILE A 122 0.87 -20.84 30.14
C ILE A 122 2.21 -21.37 30.64
N ASN A 123 3.18 -21.49 29.76
CA ASN A 123 4.53 -21.92 30.10
C ASN A 123 5.54 -20.93 29.50
N PHE A 124 6.09 -20.04 30.30
CA PHE A 124 7.10 -19.07 29.87
C PHE A 124 8.49 -19.70 29.65
N ASN A 125 8.71 -20.91 30.13
CA ASN A 125 9.98 -21.63 29.95
C ASN A 125 10.00 -22.57 28.76
N ASP A 126 8.96 -22.54 27.91
CA ASP A 126 8.91 -23.34 26.69
C ASP A 126 9.97 -22.87 25.68
N ASP A 127 10.83 -23.77 25.26
CA ASP A 127 11.91 -23.45 24.32
C ASP A 127 11.39 -23.05 22.94
N ASN A 128 10.21 -23.55 22.55
CA ASN A 128 9.56 -23.10 21.31
C ASN A 128 9.09 -21.64 21.44
N LEU A 129 8.58 -21.24 22.60
CA LEU A 129 8.20 -19.86 22.87
C LEU A 129 9.42 -18.92 22.78
N LYS A 130 10.54 -19.31 23.42
CA LYS A 130 11.81 -18.53 23.35
C LYS A 130 12.30 -18.42 21.91
N LYS A 131 12.25 -19.52 21.16
CA LYS A 131 12.64 -19.53 19.73
C LYS A 131 11.76 -18.62 18.88
N ILE A 132 10.44 -18.65 19.10
CA ILE A 132 9.49 -17.76 18.39
C ILE A 132 9.80 -16.30 18.72
N ILE A 133 9.97 -15.92 19.98
CA ILE A 133 10.29 -14.55 20.41
C ILE A 133 11.61 -14.08 19.75
N TRP A 134 12.62 -14.92 19.73
CA TRP A 134 13.90 -14.59 19.13
C TRP A 134 13.82 -14.39 17.61
N LEU A 135 13.06 -15.24 16.92
CA LEU A 135 12.82 -15.13 15.46
C LEU A 135 11.91 -13.95 15.10
N THR A 136 10.93 -13.64 15.95
CA THR A 136 9.94 -12.57 15.70
C THR A 136 10.51 -11.18 15.99
N GLY A 137 11.46 -11.08 16.93
CA GLY A 137 12.02 -9.79 17.35
C GLY A 137 12.50 -8.90 16.20
N PRO A 138 13.40 -9.37 15.32
CA PRO A 138 13.87 -8.58 14.18
C PRO A 138 12.75 -8.20 13.20
N VAL A 139 11.79 -9.10 12.98
CA VAL A 139 10.62 -8.86 12.11
C VAL A 139 9.73 -7.79 12.71
N PHE A 140 9.50 -7.84 14.02
CA PHE A 140 8.72 -6.84 14.75
C PHE A 140 9.34 -5.44 14.61
N ILE A 141 10.67 -5.32 14.77
CA ILE A 141 11.36 -4.03 14.58
C ILE A 141 11.16 -3.50 13.16
N GLY A 142 11.29 -4.35 12.14
CA GLY A 142 11.07 -3.95 10.74
C GLY A 142 9.65 -3.46 10.46
N ILE A 143 8.64 -4.10 11.04
CA ILE A 143 7.23 -3.67 10.93
C ILE A 143 7.01 -2.38 11.72
N ALA A 144 7.56 -2.28 12.94
CA ALA A 144 7.41 -1.10 13.80
C ALA A 144 7.93 0.16 13.13
N VAL A 145 9.06 0.10 12.43
CA VAL A 145 9.62 1.24 11.66
C VAL A 145 8.59 1.79 10.66
N ASN A 146 7.94 0.93 9.86
CA ASN A 146 6.93 1.38 8.91
C ASN A 146 5.69 1.95 9.60
N GLN A 147 5.27 1.39 10.73
CA GLN A 147 4.12 1.88 11.49
C GLN A 147 4.40 3.24 12.15
N VAL A 148 5.62 3.45 12.66
CA VAL A 148 6.04 4.76 13.20
C VAL A 148 5.92 5.84 12.13
N ASN A 149 6.39 5.58 10.91
CA ASN A 149 6.24 6.53 9.81
C ASN A 149 4.77 6.91 9.54
N ALA A 150 3.90 5.91 9.42
CA ALA A 150 2.47 6.14 9.23
C ALA A 150 1.80 6.87 10.40
N MET A 151 2.28 6.65 11.62
CA MET A 151 1.84 7.38 12.81
C MET A 151 2.24 8.84 12.77
N VAL A 152 3.50 9.14 12.44
CA VAL A 152 3.99 10.52 12.29
C VAL A 152 3.18 11.28 11.24
N ASP A 153 2.95 10.66 10.07
CA ASP A 153 2.15 11.26 9.00
C ASP A 153 0.73 11.61 9.49
N ARG A 154 0.06 10.70 10.22
CA ARG A 154 -1.28 10.92 10.77
C ARG A 154 -1.29 11.98 11.87
N THR A 155 -0.28 11.97 12.74
CA THR A 155 -0.13 12.96 13.81
C THR A 155 0.03 14.35 13.22
N LEU A 156 0.87 14.51 12.21
CA LEU A 156 1.04 15.78 11.50
C LEU A 156 -0.24 16.18 10.74
N ALA A 157 -0.88 15.22 10.06
CA ALA A 157 -2.14 15.47 9.35
C ALA A 157 -3.27 15.91 10.28
N SER A 158 -3.25 15.49 11.56
CA SER A 158 -4.24 15.90 12.56
C SER A 158 -4.21 17.39 12.88
N THR A 159 -3.10 18.08 12.61
CA THR A 159 -2.95 19.53 12.83
C THR A 159 -3.46 20.38 11.66
N LEU A 160 -3.83 19.74 10.56
CA LEU A 160 -4.32 20.41 9.35
C LEU A 160 -5.84 20.59 9.36
N VAL A 161 -6.35 21.20 8.29
CA VAL A 161 -7.79 21.41 8.11
C VAL A 161 -8.54 20.08 8.13
N GLU A 162 -9.78 20.13 8.60
CA GLU A 162 -10.66 18.98 8.65
C GLU A 162 -10.78 18.30 7.28
N GLY A 163 -10.77 16.96 7.27
CA GLY A 163 -10.76 16.16 6.05
C GLY A 163 -9.36 15.77 5.55
N SER A 164 -8.26 16.39 6.03
CA SER A 164 -6.90 16.11 5.55
C SER A 164 -6.49 14.64 5.76
N ILE A 165 -6.79 14.06 6.93
CA ILE A 165 -6.50 12.64 7.22
C ILE A 165 -7.30 11.73 6.29
N ALA A 166 -8.58 12.04 6.08
CA ALA A 166 -9.44 11.27 5.18
C ALA A 166 -8.94 11.33 3.73
N ALA A 167 -8.60 12.54 3.23
CA ALA A 167 -8.07 12.75 1.89
C ALA A 167 -6.78 11.93 1.64
N LEU A 168 -5.84 11.97 2.58
CA LEU A 168 -4.61 11.18 2.51
C LEU A 168 -4.90 9.68 2.53
N ASN A 169 -5.84 9.21 3.36
CA ASN A 169 -6.21 7.80 3.44
C ASN A 169 -6.86 7.30 2.14
N TYR A 170 -7.79 8.06 1.54
CA TYR A 170 -8.42 7.71 0.26
C TYR A 170 -7.38 7.69 -0.87
N ALA A 171 -6.53 8.71 -0.95
CA ALA A 171 -5.47 8.78 -1.95
C ALA A 171 -4.46 7.62 -1.81
N ASN A 172 -4.05 7.30 -0.59
CA ASN A 172 -3.14 6.19 -0.33
C ASN A 172 -3.77 4.82 -0.64
N ARG A 173 -5.09 4.65 -0.41
CA ARG A 173 -5.80 3.43 -0.82
C ARG A 173 -5.81 3.23 -2.33
N LEU A 174 -6.05 4.29 -3.11
CA LEU A 174 -5.99 4.21 -4.58
C LEU A 174 -4.57 3.87 -5.05
N ASN A 175 -3.56 4.53 -4.50
CA ASN A 175 -2.16 4.23 -4.77
C ASN A 175 -1.82 2.77 -4.41
N GLY A 176 -2.19 2.33 -3.22
CA GLY A 176 -1.96 0.98 -2.73
C GLY A 176 -2.66 -0.10 -3.55
N PHE A 177 -3.87 0.18 -4.09
CA PHE A 177 -4.58 -0.74 -4.98
C PHE A 177 -3.77 -1.01 -6.26
N VAL A 178 -3.25 0.04 -6.89
CA VAL A 178 -2.42 -0.09 -8.10
C VAL A 178 -1.16 -0.90 -7.82
N LEU A 179 -0.44 -0.53 -6.75
CA LEU A 179 0.78 -1.23 -6.36
C LEU A 179 0.51 -2.70 -5.99
N GLY A 180 -0.57 -2.96 -5.25
CA GLY A 180 -1.00 -4.30 -4.89
C GLY A 180 -1.30 -5.17 -6.11
N LEU A 181 -2.00 -4.63 -7.10
CA LEU A 181 -2.36 -5.39 -8.30
C LEU A 181 -1.15 -5.76 -9.16
N PHE A 182 -0.29 -4.79 -9.46
CA PHE A 182 0.80 -4.99 -10.41
C PHE A 182 2.09 -5.49 -9.74
N ILE A 183 2.49 -4.86 -8.62
CA ILE A 183 3.79 -5.18 -8.01
C ILE A 183 3.77 -6.55 -7.34
N THR A 184 2.72 -6.89 -6.58
CA THR A 184 2.66 -8.19 -5.90
C THR A 184 2.62 -9.35 -6.91
N SER A 185 1.90 -9.17 -8.03
CA SER A 185 1.83 -10.18 -9.08
C SER A 185 3.20 -10.44 -9.73
N ILE A 186 3.91 -9.37 -10.09
CA ILE A 186 5.25 -9.47 -10.68
C ILE A 186 6.26 -10.03 -9.67
N SER A 187 6.22 -9.54 -8.46
CA SER A 187 7.11 -9.94 -7.37
C SER A 187 6.99 -11.41 -7.01
N SER A 188 5.77 -11.98 -7.06
CA SER A 188 5.54 -13.40 -6.76
C SER A 188 6.22 -14.35 -7.74
N VAL A 189 6.42 -13.92 -8.99
CA VAL A 189 7.13 -14.68 -10.03
C VAL A 189 8.64 -14.45 -9.97
N ILE A 190 9.06 -13.22 -9.74
CA ILE A 190 10.47 -12.82 -9.79
C ILE A 190 11.26 -13.38 -8.59
N TYR A 191 10.70 -13.35 -7.38
CA TYR A 191 11.42 -13.72 -6.17
C TYR A 191 11.94 -15.18 -6.16
N PRO A 192 11.13 -16.21 -6.48
CA PRO A 192 11.62 -17.58 -6.58
C PRO A 192 12.71 -17.74 -7.65
N MET A 193 12.57 -17.08 -8.79
CA MET A 193 13.56 -17.11 -9.87
C MET A 193 14.91 -16.54 -9.42
N LEU A 194 14.90 -15.35 -8.80
CA LEU A 194 16.12 -14.72 -8.26
C LEU A 194 16.77 -15.57 -7.16
N SER A 195 15.96 -16.17 -6.29
CA SER A 195 16.46 -17.04 -5.21
C SER A 195 17.17 -18.28 -5.77
N LYS A 196 16.62 -18.89 -6.81
CA LYS A 196 17.26 -20.03 -7.49
C LYS A 196 18.59 -19.62 -8.12
N LEU A 197 18.63 -18.54 -8.90
CA LEU A 197 19.82 -18.04 -9.55
C LEU A 197 20.94 -17.66 -8.56
N SER A 198 20.54 -17.15 -7.39
CA SER A 198 21.46 -16.83 -6.30
C SER A 198 22.08 -18.09 -5.68
N ILE A 199 21.31 -19.18 -5.51
CA ILE A 199 21.78 -20.47 -5.00
C ILE A 199 22.73 -21.12 -6.01
N ASP A 200 22.37 -21.11 -7.29
CA ASP A 200 23.15 -21.67 -8.40
C ASP A 200 24.43 -20.86 -8.70
N LYS A 201 24.66 -19.74 -7.99
CA LYS A 201 25.79 -18.82 -8.18
C LYS A 201 25.94 -18.32 -9.63
N ASN A 202 24.87 -18.32 -10.41
CA ASN A 202 24.86 -17.80 -11.77
C ASN A 202 24.68 -16.28 -11.78
N LEU A 203 25.75 -15.57 -11.45
CA LEU A 203 25.75 -14.11 -11.31
C LEU A 203 25.38 -13.38 -12.60
N LYS A 204 25.72 -13.90 -13.77
CA LYS A 204 25.40 -13.28 -15.06
C LYS A 204 23.88 -13.28 -15.32
N GLU A 205 23.23 -14.42 -15.16
CA GLU A 205 21.77 -14.52 -15.30
C GLU A 205 21.03 -13.81 -14.17
N PHE A 206 21.58 -13.81 -12.96
CA PHE A 206 21.03 -13.06 -11.84
C PHE A 206 20.97 -11.55 -12.15
N LYS A 207 22.07 -10.95 -12.62
CA LYS A 207 22.13 -9.54 -13.02
C LYS A 207 21.15 -9.21 -14.15
N ASN A 208 21.09 -10.08 -15.15
CA ASN A 208 20.14 -9.90 -16.25
C ASN A 208 18.68 -9.99 -15.77
N SER A 209 18.38 -10.91 -14.87
CA SER A 209 17.04 -11.03 -14.28
C SER A 209 16.66 -9.81 -13.44
N VAL A 210 17.60 -9.24 -12.69
CA VAL A 210 17.42 -7.97 -11.97
C VAL A 210 17.11 -6.84 -12.95
N LEU A 211 17.90 -6.69 -14.02
CA LEU A 211 17.72 -5.68 -15.06
C LEU A 211 16.31 -5.78 -15.68
N VAL A 212 15.93 -6.97 -16.15
CA VAL A 212 14.61 -7.21 -16.77
C VAL A 212 13.48 -6.91 -15.78
N SER A 213 13.63 -7.31 -14.53
CA SER A 213 12.62 -7.07 -13.49
C SER A 213 12.41 -5.59 -13.21
N VAL A 214 13.50 -4.83 -13.06
CA VAL A 214 13.47 -3.38 -12.85
C VAL A 214 12.83 -2.67 -14.05
N ASN A 215 13.25 -3.01 -15.25
CA ASN A 215 12.70 -2.41 -16.47
C ASN A 215 11.22 -2.74 -16.68
N THR A 216 10.79 -3.96 -16.34
CA THR A 216 9.36 -4.35 -16.38
C THR A 216 8.54 -3.47 -15.44
N ILE A 217 9.00 -3.22 -14.22
CA ILE A 217 8.32 -2.32 -13.27
C ILE A 217 8.26 -0.89 -13.81
N ILE A 218 9.35 -0.38 -14.36
CA ILE A 218 9.40 0.96 -14.96
C ILE A 218 8.35 1.09 -16.07
N LEU A 219 8.29 0.12 -16.99
CA LEU A 219 7.37 0.14 -18.13
C LEU A 219 5.89 0.07 -17.71
N ILE A 220 5.58 -0.51 -16.57
CA ILE A 220 4.21 -0.64 -16.07
C ILE A 220 3.86 0.55 -15.18
N ILE A 221 4.71 0.90 -14.23
CA ILE A 221 4.36 1.88 -13.19
C ILE A 221 4.44 3.32 -13.72
N ILE A 222 5.36 3.66 -14.59
CA ILE A 222 5.50 5.03 -15.12
C ILE A 222 4.22 5.49 -15.85
N PRO A 223 3.65 4.76 -16.83
CA PRO A 223 2.41 5.20 -17.46
C PRO A 223 1.23 5.24 -16.49
N ILE A 224 1.14 4.31 -15.55
CA ILE A 224 0.09 4.32 -14.51
C ILE A 224 0.25 5.54 -13.61
N SER A 225 1.48 5.87 -13.20
CA SER A 225 1.81 7.04 -12.39
C SER A 225 1.39 8.34 -13.08
N ILE A 226 1.77 8.53 -14.35
CA ILE A 226 1.38 9.71 -15.15
C ILE A 226 -0.15 9.73 -15.36
N GLY A 227 -0.78 8.59 -15.66
CA GLY A 227 -2.23 8.49 -15.77
C GLY A 227 -2.94 8.87 -14.46
N ALA A 228 -2.44 8.40 -13.33
CA ALA A 228 -2.99 8.74 -12.01
C ALA A 228 -2.81 10.22 -11.66
N ILE A 229 -1.72 10.87 -12.09
CA ILE A 229 -1.51 12.30 -11.93
C ILE A 229 -2.49 13.09 -12.80
N VAL A 230 -2.56 12.78 -14.08
CA VAL A 230 -3.37 13.51 -15.07
C VAL A 230 -4.86 13.36 -14.78
N PHE A 231 -5.29 12.16 -14.40
CA PHE A 231 -6.69 11.84 -14.10
C PHE A 231 -7.03 11.82 -12.61
N ALA A 232 -6.18 12.38 -11.73
CA ALA A 232 -6.42 12.36 -10.29
C ALA A 232 -7.82 12.86 -9.92
N LYS A 233 -8.23 14.03 -10.42
CA LYS A 233 -9.54 14.60 -10.13
C LYS A 233 -10.69 13.81 -10.77
N PRO A 234 -10.69 13.43 -12.06
CA PRO A 234 -11.68 12.54 -12.65
C PRO A 234 -11.84 11.22 -11.92
N ILE A 235 -10.73 10.56 -11.55
CA ILE A 235 -10.75 9.29 -10.82
C ILE A 235 -11.42 9.45 -9.46
N VAL A 236 -10.99 10.43 -8.67
CA VAL A 236 -11.52 10.67 -7.32
C VAL A 236 -12.99 11.08 -7.39
N SER A 237 -13.35 11.97 -8.32
CA SER A 237 -14.76 12.38 -8.53
C SER A 237 -15.64 11.18 -8.87
N LEU A 238 -15.23 10.36 -9.83
CA LEU A 238 -16.02 9.19 -10.26
C LEU A 238 -16.20 8.16 -9.13
N LEU A 239 -15.16 7.93 -8.33
CA LEU A 239 -15.18 6.88 -7.31
C LEU A 239 -15.85 7.31 -6.01
N PHE A 240 -15.68 8.57 -5.60
CA PHE A 240 -16.00 9.00 -4.25
C PHE A 240 -16.94 10.21 -4.15
N GLU A 241 -17.05 11.10 -5.18
CA GLU A 241 -17.81 12.34 -5.10
C GLU A 241 -19.32 12.08 -5.07
N ARG A 242 -19.82 11.78 -3.85
CA ARG A 242 -21.24 11.58 -3.57
C ARG A 242 -21.54 11.78 -2.08
N GLY A 243 -22.75 12.21 -1.77
CA GLY A 243 -23.18 12.43 -0.38
C GLY A 243 -22.29 13.46 0.34
N ALA A 244 -21.73 13.10 1.47
CA ALA A 244 -20.84 13.97 2.25
C ALA A 244 -19.44 14.17 1.65
N PHE A 245 -19.07 13.39 0.63
CA PHE A 245 -17.80 13.58 -0.08
C PHE A 245 -18.01 14.62 -1.20
N ASP A 246 -17.86 15.87 -0.85
CA ASP A 246 -18.11 17.03 -1.70
C ASP A 246 -16.94 17.34 -2.66
N SER A 247 -17.08 18.43 -3.42
CA SER A 247 -16.04 18.87 -4.36
C SER A 247 -14.75 19.31 -3.65
N LYS A 248 -14.83 19.77 -2.38
CA LYS A 248 -13.67 20.12 -1.56
C LYS A 248 -12.89 18.87 -1.17
N ALA A 249 -13.59 17.82 -0.70
CA ALA A 249 -12.98 16.53 -0.41
C ALA A 249 -12.38 15.89 -1.67
N THR A 250 -13.05 16.03 -2.82
CA THR A 250 -12.55 15.60 -4.14
C THR A 250 -11.23 16.32 -4.47
N GLN A 251 -11.18 17.63 -4.31
CA GLN A 251 -9.98 18.41 -4.58
C GLN A 251 -8.82 18.03 -3.66
N MET A 252 -9.06 17.91 -2.36
CA MET A 252 -8.05 17.51 -1.37
C MET A 252 -7.50 16.11 -1.68
N THR A 253 -8.38 15.16 -1.94
CA THR A 253 -7.99 13.76 -2.22
C THR A 253 -7.26 13.63 -3.55
N SER A 254 -7.71 14.33 -4.61
CA SER A 254 -7.06 14.29 -5.92
C SER A 254 -5.67 14.92 -5.89
N THR A 255 -5.49 16.01 -5.15
CA THR A 255 -4.17 16.62 -4.94
C THR A 255 -3.24 15.65 -4.22
N ALA A 256 -3.69 15.02 -3.14
CA ALA A 256 -2.90 14.01 -2.43
C ALA A 256 -2.57 12.81 -3.34
N LEU A 257 -3.52 12.33 -4.15
CA LEU A 257 -3.31 11.24 -5.11
C LEU A 257 -2.25 11.60 -6.15
N ALA A 258 -2.31 12.81 -6.73
CA ALA A 258 -1.33 13.26 -7.70
C ALA A 258 0.09 13.25 -7.10
N PHE A 259 0.27 13.77 -5.88
CA PHE A 259 1.57 13.77 -5.22
C PHE A 259 2.04 12.36 -4.81
N TYR A 260 1.19 11.49 -4.30
CA TYR A 260 1.55 10.08 -4.05
C TYR A 260 1.93 9.34 -5.34
N SER A 261 1.29 9.68 -6.45
CA SER A 261 1.55 9.03 -7.75
C SER A 261 2.94 9.31 -8.28
N ILE A 262 3.55 10.46 -7.93
CA ILE A 262 4.97 10.74 -8.24
C ILE A 262 5.88 9.67 -7.61
N GLY A 263 5.55 9.22 -6.40
CA GLY A 263 6.31 8.22 -5.66
C GLY A 263 6.02 6.76 -6.03
N MET A 264 5.02 6.47 -6.88
CA MET A 264 4.65 5.09 -7.23
C MET A 264 5.82 4.26 -7.72
N ILE A 265 6.68 4.85 -8.56
CA ILE A 265 7.88 4.18 -9.07
C ILE A 265 8.85 3.82 -7.93
N GLY A 266 8.96 4.71 -6.94
CA GLY A 266 9.76 4.47 -5.74
C GLY A 266 9.27 3.26 -4.95
N PHE A 267 7.97 3.17 -4.70
CA PHE A 267 7.37 2.02 -3.99
C PHE A 267 7.50 0.72 -4.78
N GLY A 268 7.23 0.77 -6.09
CA GLY A 268 7.32 -0.41 -6.96
C GLY A 268 8.74 -0.99 -7.04
N LEU A 269 9.72 -0.14 -7.29
CA LEU A 269 11.11 -0.57 -7.37
C LEU A 269 11.69 -0.97 -6.01
N ARG A 270 11.27 -0.32 -4.91
CA ARG A 270 11.66 -0.71 -3.55
C ARG A 270 11.25 -2.14 -3.23
N ASP A 271 10.04 -2.57 -3.61
CA ASP A 271 9.57 -3.94 -3.37
C ASP A 271 10.43 -4.96 -4.13
N ILE A 272 10.70 -4.73 -5.41
CA ILE A 272 11.54 -5.61 -6.22
C ILE A 272 12.98 -5.65 -5.73
N LEU A 273 13.61 -4.48 -5.49
CA LEU A 273 14.98 -4.42 -5.00
C LEU A 273 15.11 -5.06 -3.62
N GLY A 274 14.09 -4.90 -2.75
CA GLY A 274 14.04 -5.62 -1.48
C GLY A 274 14.12 -7.13 -1.67
N LYS A 275 13.37 -7.68 -2.63
CA LYS A 275 13.41 -9.12 -2.95
C LYS A 275 14.73 -9.55 -3.59
N VAL A 276 15.36 -8.68 -4.38
CA VAL A 276 16.74 -8.92 -4.87
C VAL A 276 17.71 -9.09 -3.70
N PHE A 277 17.67 -8.18 -2.71
CA PHE A 277 18.53 -8.31 -1.53
C PHE A 277 18.20 -9.55 -0.68
N TYR A 278 16.90 -9.86 -0.50
CA TYR A 278 16.48 -11.05 0.25
C TYR A 278 16.94 -12.34 -0.44
N SER A 279 16.94 -12.40 -1.76
CA SER A 279 17.47 -13.54 -2.50
C SER A 279 18.99 -13.71 -2.30
N LEU A 280 19.71 -12.60 -2.04
CA LEU A 280 21.13 -12.59 -1.66
C LEU A 280 21.36 -12.80 -0.15
N LYS A 281 20.31 -13.19 0.61
CA LYS A 281 20.31 -13.35 2.08
C LYS A 281 20.70 -12.08 2.84
N ASP A 282 20.46 -10.91 2.26
CA ASP A 282 20.73 -9.61 2.85
C ASP A 282 19.43 -8.89 3.18
N THR A 283 18.98 -9.01 4.42
CA THR A 283 17.82 -8.27 4.94
C THR A 283 18.21 -6.93 5.56
N LYS A 284 19.50 -6.76 5.91
CA LYS A 284 20.00 -5.57 6.61
C LYS A 284 20.03 -4.35 5.70
N THR A 285 20.51 -4.48 4.47
CA THR A 285 20.65 -3.35 3.55
C THR A 285 19.30 -2.69 3.22
N PRO A 286 18.24 -3.40 2.83
CA PRO A 286 16.92 -2.78 2.62
C PRO A 286 16.35 -2.16 3.89
N MET A 287 16.58 -2.75 5.05
CA MET A 287 16.13 -2.21 6.33
C MET A 287 16.80 -0.87 6.65
N VAL A 288 18.12 -0.78 6.50
CA VAL A 288 18.89 0.45 6.77
C VAL A 288 18.50 1.56 5.78
N ASN A 289 18.44 1.25 4.48
CA ASN A 289 18.04 2.23 3.47
C ASN A 289 16.59 2.69 3.67
N GLY A 290 15.69 1.79 4.09
CA GLY A 290 14.33 2.12 4.47
C GLY A 290 14.26 3.04 5.70
N ALA A 291 15.09 2.81 6.71
CA ALA A 291 15.18 3.67 7.89
C ALA A 291 15.70 5.08 7.54
N ILE A 292 16.73 5.18 6.69
CA ILE A 292 17.22 6.48 6.18
C ILE A 292 16.11 7.21 5.42
N ALA A 293 15.38 6.52 4.55
CA ALA A 293 14.26 7.11 3.82
C ALA A 293 13.13 7.57 4.75
N MET A 294 12.87 6.84 5.84
CA MET A 294 11.90 7.24 6.85
C MET A 294 12.31 8.52 7.57
N ILE A 295 13.58 8.64 7.97
CA ILE A 295 14.10 9.86 8.60
C ILE A 295 13.97 11.05 7.64
N LEU A 296 14.34 10.85 6.37
CA LEU A 296 14.17 11.86 5.33
C LEU A 296 12.68 12.25 5.16
N ASN A 297 11.77 11.26 5.18
CA ASN A 297 10.33 11.51 5.09
C ASN A 297 9.85 12.40 6.25
N ILE A 298 10.21 12.06 7.49
CA ILE A 298 9.83 12.84 8.68
C ILE A 298 10.35 14.27 8.57
N PHE A 299 11.60 14.46 8.15
CA PHE A 299 12.20 15.78 7.96
C PHE A 299 11.45 16.58 6.88
N LEU A 300 11.17 15.96 5.72
CA LEU A 300 10.42 16.59 4.65
C LEU A 300 8.98 16.90 5.05
N ASN A 301 8.32 16.04 5.82
CA ASN A 301 6.99 16.28 6.34
C ASN A 301 6.92 17.57 7.17
N ILE A 302 7.87 17.77 8.08
CA ILE A 302 7.93 18.98 8.93
C ILE A 302 8.11 20.26 8.09
N ILE A 303 8.85 20.18 7.01
CA ILE A 303 9.08 21.32 6.11
C ILE A 303 7.86 21.55 5.22
N LEU A 304 7.46 20.52 4.46
CA LEU A 304 6.48 20.65 3.40
C LEU A 304 5.06 20.87 3.91
N ILE A 305 4.74 20.41 5.13
CA ILE A 305 3.43 20.63 5.73
C ILE A 305 3.10 22.13 5.87
N ARG A 306 4.11 22.97 6.11
CA ARG A 306 3.96 24.40 6.29
C ARG A 306 3.57 25.13 4.99
N TYR A 307 4.01 24.61 3.84
CA TYR A 307 3.82 25.24 2.53
C TYR A 307 2.69 24.62 1.73
N MET A 308 2.48 23.31 1.90
CA MET A 308 1.58 22.53 1.04
C MET A 308 0.49 21.77 1.83
N GLY A 309 0.46 21.88 3.17
CA GLY A 309 -0.50 21.16 3.99
C GLY A 309 -0.45 19.64 3.77
N HIS A 310 -1.62 19.01 3.58
CA HIS A 310 -1.73 17.57 3.35
C HIS A 310 -1.05 17.09 2.05
N ALA A 311 -1.00 17.93 1.01
CA ALA A 311 -0.28 17.64 -0.21
C ALA A 311 1.23 17.51 0.04
N GLY A 312 1.77 18.30 0.97
CA GLY A 312 3.17 18.23 1.40
C GLY A 312 3.54 16.90 2.02
N LEU A 313 2.65 16.30 2.82
CA LEU A 313 2.86 14.97 3.40
C LEU A 313 2.92 13.88 2.31
N ALA A 314 2.01 13.94 1.34
CA ALA A 314 2.01 13.02 0.19
C ALA A 314 3.28 13.18 -0.66
N PHE A 315 3.73 14.42 -0.88
CA PHE A 315 4.93 14.72 -1.64
C PHE A 315 6.21 14.30 -0.91
N ALA A 316 6.30 14.54 0.40
CA ALA A 316 7.41 14.06 1.23
C ALA A 316 7.57 12.53 1.14
N THR A 317 6.46 11.81 1.17
CA THR A 317 6.43 10.36 1.03
C THR A 317 6.94 9.92 -0.35
N SER A 318 6.60 10.64 -1.41
CA SER A 318 7.07 10.39 -2.76
C SER A 318 8.57 10.64 -2.93
N ILE A 319 9.07 11.77 -2.42
CA ILE A 319 10.50 12.09 -2.47
C ILE A 319 11.32 11.05 -1.69
N SER A 320 10.89 10.69 -0.49
CA SER A 320 11.60 9.72 0.33
C SER A 320 11.57 8.31 -0.25
N SER A 321 10.48 7.91 -0.93
CA SER A 321 10.45 6.63 -1.64
C SER A 321 11.42 6.60 -2.81
N ILE A 322 11.54 7.70 -3.57
CA ILE A 322 12.52 7.85 -4.65
C ILE A 322 13.96 7.85 -4.09
N ALA A 323 14.21 8.57 -3.00
CA ALA A 323 15.51 8.53 -2.34
C ALA A 323 15.89 7.11 -1.88
N CYS A 324 14.93 6.36 -1.34
CA CYS A 324 15.13 4.97 -0.93
C CYS A 324 15.61 4.08 -2.07
N ILE A 325 15.00 4.19 -3.26
CA ILE A 325 15.43 3.39 -4.41
C ILE A 325 16.81 3.78 -4.92
N VAL A 326 17.16 5.06 -4.88
CA VAL A 326 18.52 5.51 -5.24
C VAL A 326 19.54 4.87 -4.30
N LEU A 327 19.30 4.88 -2.99
CA LEU A 327 20.17 4.23 -2.01
C LEU A 327 20.25 2.71 -2.25
N LEU A 328 19.13 2.06 -2.58
CA LEU A 328 19.10 0.63 -2.89
C LEU A 328 19.87 0.31 -4.17
N PHE A 329 19.78 1.14 -5.22
CA PHE A 329 20.59 0.95 -6.43
C PHE A 329 22.08 1.10 -6.18
N ILE A 330 22.49 2.11 -5.40
CA ILE A 330 23.91 2.29 -5.01
C ILE A 330 24.38 1.08 -4.20
N SER A 331 23.62 0.66 -3.19
CA SER A 331 23.94 -0.49 -2.36
C SER A 331 24.03 -1.79 -3.17
N LEU A 332 23.13 -1.96 -4.16
CA LEU A 332 23.15 -3.14 -5.02
C LEU A 332 24.36 -3.14 -5.95
N ASN A 333 24.69 -1.98 -6.54
CA ASN A 333 25.88 -1.85 -7.38
C ASN A 333 27.17 -2.17 -6.60
N ASN A 334 27.27 -1.71 -5.35
CA ASN A 334 28.42 -2.03 -4.49
C ASN A 334 28.52 -3.53 -4.17
N LYS A 335 27.38 -4.24 -4.15
CA LYS A 335 27.31 -5.65 -3.77
C LYS A 335 27.54 -6.62 -4.92
N ILE A 336 26.93 -6.38 -6.07
CA ILE A 336 27.02 -7.28 -7.24
C ILE A 336 27.79 -6.66 -8.41
N GLY A 337 28.22 -5.41 -8.31
CA GLY A 337 28.83 -4.64 -9.39
C GLY A 337 27.80 -4.20 -10.43
N TYR A 338 28.30 -3.73 -11.56
CA TYR A 338 27.48 -3.28 -12.68
C TYR A 338 26.51 -4.37 -13.17
N PHE A 339 25.23 -4.00 -13.34
CA PHE A 339 24.13 -4.89 -13.76
C PHE A 339 23.23 -4.27 -14.85
N GLY A 340 23.70 -3.21 -15.56
CA GLY A 340 23.01 -2.60 -16.69
C GLY A 340 22.27 -1.29 -16.34
N GLN A 341 22.79 -0.49 -15.42
CA GLN A 341 22.16 0.77 -14.97
C GLN A 341 21.92 1.75 -16.11
N ASP A 342 22.81 1.80 -17.12
CA ASP A 342 22.64 2.60 -18.32
C ASP A 342 21.39 2.20 -19.12
N LYS A 343 21.11 0.90 -19.20
CA LYS A 343 19.88 0.39 -19.82
C LYS A 343 18.63 0.76 -19.03
N ILE A 344 18.71 0.68 -17.69
CA ILE A 344 17.62 1.09 -16.79
C ILE A 344 17.29 2.56 -17.02
N ILE A 345 18.29 3.43 -17.06
CA ILE A 345 18.09 4.87 -17.30
C ILE A 345 17.50 5.11 -18.69
N LYS A 346 17.97 4.42 -19.71
CA LYS A 346 17.41 4.52 -21.08
C LYS A 346 15.93 4.09 -21.10
N THR A 347 15.58 2.99 -20.45
CA THR A 347 14.19 2.52 -20.36
C THR A 347 13.34 3.52 -19.57
N LEU A 348 13.85 4.06 -18.48
CA LEU A 348 13.16 5.08 -17.67
C LEU A 348 12.85 6.34 -18.51
N VAL A 349 13.84 6.88 -19.22
CA VAL A 349 13.66 8.08 -20.04
C VAL A 349 12.67 7.83 -21.17
N LYS A 350 12.82 6.73 -21.92
CA LYS A 350 11.89 6.36 -22.98
C LYS A 350 10.46 6.17 -22.46
N SER A 351 10.30 5.47 -21.33
CA SER A 351 9.00 5.24 -20.69
C SER A 351 8.39 6.56 -20.23
N LEU A 352 9.17 7.46 -19.62
CA LEU A 352 8.70 8.74 -19.12
C LEU A 352 8.21 9.65 -20.27
N ILE A 353 8.99 9.77 -21.36
CA ILE A 353 8.59 10.55 -22.54
C ILE A 353 7.31 9.98 -23.13
N SER A 354 7.24 8.65 -23.32
CA SER A 354 6.05 7.99 -23.86
C SER A 354 4.83 8.18 -22.97
N ALA A 355 5.01 8.11 -21.65
CA ALA A 355 3.92 8.30 -20.69
C ALA A 355 3.43 9.75 -20.61
N ILE A 356 4.31 10.73 -20.75
CA ILE A 356 3.91 12.15 -20.82
C ILE A 356 3.07 12.39 -22.09
N ILE A 357 3.51 11.93 -23.25
CA ILE A 357 2.76 12.05 -24.52
C ILE A 357 1.41 11.33 -24.39
N MET A 358 1.41 10.11 -23.85
CA MET A 358 0.19 9.37 -23.51
C MET A 358 -0.76 10.19 -22.64
N GLY A 359 -0.25 10.77 -21.55
CA GLY A 359 -1.06 11.55 -20.59
C GLY A 359 -1.70 12.77 -21.25
N LEU A 360 -0.93 13.51 -22.07
CA LEU A 360 -1.44 14.69 -22.79
C LEU A 360 -2.53 14.32 -23.81
N LEU A 361 -2.32 13.27 -24.60
CA LEU A 361 -3.31 12.83 -25.60
C LEU A 361 -4.56 12.24 -24.93
N ALA A 362 -4.39 11.47 -23.86
CA ALA A 362 -5.50 10.93 -23.10
C ALA A 362 -6.32 12.04 -22.42
N LEU A 363 -5.66 13.10 -21.91
CA LEU A 363 -6.33 14.25 -21.33
C LEU A 363 -7.13 15.03 -22.37
N ALA A 364 -6.53 15.27 -23.55
CA ALA A 364 -7.20 15.92 -24.67
C ALA A 364 -8.44 15.11 -25.12
N CYS A 365 -8.31 13.78 -25.23
CA CYS A 365 -9.43 12.90 -25.52
C CYS A 365 -10.54 12.98 -24.45
N TYR A 366 -10.17 13.01 -23.17
CA TYR A 366 -11.14 13.13 -22.06
C TYR A 366 -11.95 14.43 -22.17
N HIS A 367 -11.28 15.57 -22.39
CA HIS A 367 -11.97 16.84 -22.54
C HIS A 367 -12.88 16.88 -23.79
N LEU A 368 -12.42 16.30 -24.89
CA LEU A 368 -13.23 16.16 -26.10
C LEU A 368 -14.49 15.30 -25.84
N MET A 369 -14.32 14.16 -25.17
CA MET A 369 -15.44 13.29 -24.82
C MET A 369 -16.46 13.98 -23.91
N ILE A 370 -15.99 14.70 -22.89
CA ILE A 370 -16.85 15.47 -21.99
C ILE A 370 -17.61 16.59 -22.73
N SER A 371 -16.98 17.26 -23.71
CA SER A 371 -17.63 18.29 -24.51
C SER A 371 -18.74 17.74 -25.41
N ILE A 372 -18.59 16.50 -25.89
CA ILE A 372 -19.56 15.83 -26.77
C ILE A 372 -20.69 15.16 -25.96
N LEU A 373 -20.33 14.43 -24.88
CA LEU A 373 -21.27 13.58 -24.13
C LEU A 373 -21.92 14.32 -22.94
N GLY A 374 -21.42 15.52 -22.59
CA GLY A 374 -21.89 16.29 -21.43
C GLY A 374 -21.36 15.80 -20.09
N ILE A 375 -21.78 16.50 -19.01
CA ILE A 375 -21.28 16.27 -17.64
C ILE A 375 -22.29 15.44 -16.86
N GLY A 376 -22.19 14.12 -16.94
CA GLY A 376 -22.99 13.18 -16.14
C GLY A 376 -22.09 12.14 -15.46
N PHE A 377 -22.60 11.40 -14.47
CA PHE A 377 -21.84 10.34 -13.81
C PHE A 377 -21.41 9.24 -14.80
N ILE A 378 -22.36 8.75 -15.61
CA ILE A 378 -22.08 7.70 -16.62
C ILE A 378 -21.16 8.24 -17.70
N THR A 379 -21.39 9.46 -18.19
CA THR A 379 -20.59 10.07 -19.25
C THR A 379 -19.15 10.33 -18.77
N LYS A 380 -18.94 10.77 -17.54
CA LYS A 380 -17.60 10.87 -16.93
C LYS A 380 -16.89 9.50 -16.90
N GLY A 381 -17.60 8.43 -16.53
CA GLY A 381 -17.06 7.07 -16.50
C GLY A 381 -16.65 6.56 -17.88
N ILE A 382 -17.53 6.72 -18.87
CA ILE A 382 -17.28 6.33 -20.26
C ILE A 382 -16.09 7.14 -20.84
N SER A 383 -16.10 8.46 -20.65
CA SER A 383 -15.03 9.34 -21.13
C SER A 383 -13.68 8.98 -20.54
N LEU A 384 -13.64 8.69 -19.22
CA LEU A 384 -12.42 8.25 -18.55
C LEU A 384 -11.96 6.88 -19.09
N GLY A 385 -12.87 5.92 -19.23
CA GLY A 385 -12.56 4.59 -19.74
C GLY A 385 -11.98 4.63 -21.17
N ILE A 386 -12.62 5.37 -22.07
CA ILE A 386 -12.13 5.53 -23.46
C ILE A 386 -10.76 6.22 -23.47
N SER A 387 -10.60 7.30 -22.68
CA SER A 387 -9.33 8.04 -22.63
C SER A 387 -8.19 7.18 -22.09
N VAL A 388 -8.44 6.35 -21.09
CA VAL A 388 -7.46 5.38 -20.56
C VAL A 388 -7.10 4.34 -21.62
N LEU A 389 -8.07 3.79 -22.34
CA LEU A 389 -7.84 2.82 -23.43
C LEU A 389 -6.98 3.42 -24.55
N ILE A 390 -7.31 4.63 -25.00
CA ILE A 390 -6.51 5.35 -25.99
C ILE A 390 -5.10 5.60 -25.45
N GLY A 391 -4.98 6.00 -24.19
CA GLY A 391 -3.70 6.17 -23.54
C GLY A 391 -2.84 4.90 -23.56
N VAL A 392 -3.41 3.75 -23.20
CA VAL A 392 -2.70 2.45 -23.24
C VAL A 392 -2.23 2.12 -24.65
N ILE A 393 -3.06 2.34 -25.66
CA ILE A 393 -2.71 2.09 -27.07
C ILE A 393 -1.56 3.01 -27.50
N VAL A 394 -1.66 4.31 -27.21
CA VAL A 394 -0.62 5.31 -27.55
C VAL A 394 0.70 4.96 -26.86
N TYR A 395 0.66 4.66 -25.58
CA TYR A 395 1.86 4.26 -24.82
C TYR A 395 2.51 3.01 -25.42
N GLY A 396 1.71 1.97 -25.68
CA GLY A 396 2.20 0.73 -26.29
C GLY A 396 2.83 0.98 -27.67
N ALA A 397 2.20 1.81 -28.52
CA ALA A 397 2.75 2.18 -29.82
C ALA A 397 4.07 2.94 -29.71
N LEU A 398 4.16 3.92 -28.79
CA LEU A 398 5.38 4.69 -28.57
C LEU A 398 6.53 3.84 -28.04
N ILE A 399 6.28 2.94 -27.10
CA ILE A 399 7.30 2.04 -26.55
C ILE A 399 7.82 1.08 -27.64
N MET A 400 6.93 0.57 -28.51
CA MET A 400 7.33 -0.24 -29.66
C MET A 400 8.16 0.59 -30.67
N PHE A 401 7.73 1.81 -30.97
CA PHE A 401 8.44 2.72 -31.87
C PHE A 401 9.85 3.07 -31.37
N LEU A 402 9.98 3.32 -30.05
CA LEU A 402 11.26 3.62 -29.40
C LEU A 402 12.15 2.36 -29.20
N LYS A 403 11.70 1.21 -29.68
CA LYS A 403 12.44 -0.08 -29.64
C LYS A 403 12.99 -0.37 -28.22
N VAL A 404 12.10 -0.39 -27.24
CA VAL A 404 12.47 -0.81 -25.89
C VAL A 404 12.64 -2.33 -25.87
N GLU A 405 13.82 -2.80 -25.43
CA GLU A 405 14.25 -4.21 -25.56
C GLU A 405 13.28 -5.17 -24.87
N GLU A 406 12.71 -4.78 -23.72
CA GLU A 406 11.83 -5.60 -22.89
C GLU A 406 10.46 -5.88 -23.53
N VAL A 407 10.02 -5.08 -24.49
CA VAL A 407 8.76 -5.33 -25.23
C VAL A 407 8.86 -6.65 -26.02
N ASN A 408 10.04 -7.00 -26.49
CA ASN A 408 10.28 -8.27 -27.16
C ASN A 408 10.10 -9.49 -26.21
N VAL A 409 10.32 -9.31 -24.91
CA VAL A 409 10.11 -10.34 -23.90
C VAL A 409 8.61 -10.54 -23.68
N ILE A 410 7.86 -9.45 -23.55
CA ILE A 410 6.39 -9.48 -23.37
C ILE A 410 5.70 -10.09 -24.60
N THR A 411 6.10 -9.69 -25.80
CA THR A 411 5.54 -10.24 -27.05
C THR A 411 5.87 -11.72 -27.25
N LYS A 412 7.03 -12.19 -26.82
CA LYS A 412 7.39 -13.61 -26.81
C LYS A 412 6.58 -14.40 -25.78
N MET A 413 6.27 -13.83 -24.60
CA MET A 413 5.42 -14.47 -23.61
C MET A 413 3.97 -14.60 -24.10
N ILE A 414 3.40 -13.57 -24.72
CA ILE A 414 2.05 -13.63 -25.31
C ILE A 414 1.97 -14.64 -26.43
N LYS A 415 3.01 -14.77 -27.26
CA LYS A 415 3.08 -15.79 -28.32
C LYS A 415 3.23 -17.22 -27.82
N LYS A 416 3.69 -17.42 -26.59
CA LYS A 416 3.80 -18.76 -25.96
C LYS A 416 2.49 -19.23 -25.29
N ILE A 417 1.55 -18.32 -25.07
CA ILE A 417 0.23 -18.60 -24.47
C ILE A 417 -0.81 -18.95 -25.57
N LYS A 418 -0.50 -18.63 -26.83
CA LYS A 418 -1.21 -19.14 -28.02
C LYS A 418 -0.56 -20.45 -28.52
#